data_e0a8b8b021e399ac1003bc1725731bd9
#
_entry.id   e0a8b8b021e399ac1003bc1725731bd9
#
_cell.length_a   1.000
_cell.length_b   1.000
_cell.length_c   1.000
_cell.angle_alpha   90.00
_cell.angle_beta   90.00
_cell.angle_gamma   90.00
#
_symmetry.space_group_name_H-M   'P 1'
#
loop_
_entity.id
_entity.type
_entity.pdbx_description
1 polymer ?
#
loop_
_entity_poly.entity_id
_entity_poly.type
_entity_poly.pdbx_seq_one_letter_code
_entity_poly.pdbx_strand_id
1 'polypeptide(L)'
;MNVKDIKTIAMYGAGTIGGGFAAYFALKGLNVNVYVRSEASKERALPHIQGPIDTYVKYGIIDDGQKIWDKIKITTDPAEAFTGVYFVQENGAENLEQKHQMVAVMEQYLPEDAIIASSSSGTPVTKIASEAKHPERIIVGHPFNPAYLLPLIEICGGEKTDPAVVEAAREFYKMYDKAPCVLKKEKNGFIANRLMHALWREEIALVTEGVCSMADAD
;
A
#
# COMPACT_ATOMS: atom_id res chain seq x y z
N MET A 1 10.93 -13.13 -11.83
CA MET A 1 10.44 -13.77 -10.55
C MET A 1 9.02 -14.27 -10.71
N ASN A 2 8.64 -15.39 -10.02
CA ASN A 2 7.25 -15.86 -9.95
C ASN A 2 6.63 -15.40 -8.62
N VAL A 3 5.58 -14.59 -8.69
CA VAL A 3 4.91 -14.04 -7.49
C VAL A 3 4.36 -15.11 -6.53
N LYS A 4 4.12 -16.34 -7.04
CA LYS A 4 3.67 -17.48 -6.24
C LYS A 4 4.71 -18.00 -5.25
N ASP A 5 5.98 -17.67 -5.48
CA ASP A 5 7.09 -18.11 -4.63
C ASP A 5 7.39 -17.11 -3.51
N ILE A 6 6.75 -15.94 -3.52
CA ILE A 6 6.92 -14.92 -2.48
C ILE A 6 6.36 -15.44 -1.15
N LYS A 7 7.23 -15.54 -0.14
CA LYS A 7 6.88 -15.94 1.23
C LYS A 7 7.05 -14.80 2.23
N THR A 8 7.85 -13.80 1.84
CA THR A 8 8.14 -12.62 2.67
C THR A 8 7.95 -11.37 1.83
N ILE A 9 7.26 -10.40 2.39
CA ILE A 9 7.09 -9.06 1.82
C ILE A 9 7.59 -8.00 2.80
N ALA A 10 7.80 -6.80 2.32
CA ALA A 10 8.14 -5.69 3.20
C ALA A 10 7.14 -4.54 3.11
N MET A 11 6.98 -3.84 4.24
CA MET A 11 6.30 -2.57 4.35
C MET A 11 7.33 -1.48 4.59
N TYR A 12 7.38 -0.47 3.75
CA TYR A 12 8.08 0.75 4.10
C TYR A 12 7.11 1.67 4.83
N GLY A 13 7.27 1.81 6.14
CA GLY A 13 6.35 2.56 6.99
C GLY A 13 5.13 1.77 7.46
N ALA A 14 4.69 2.05 8.67
CA ALA A 14 3.57 1.41 9.34
C ALA A 14 2.64 2.41 10.05
N GLY A 15 2.21 3.44 9.31
CA GLY A 15 1.05 4.23 9.68
C GLY A 15 -0.25 3.45 9.44
N THR A 16 -1.38 4.14 9.40
CA THR A 16 -2.71 3.52 9.23
C THR A 16 -2.78 2.53 8.08
N ILE A 17 -2.25 2.88 6.91
CA ILE A 17 -2.26 1.99 5.73
C ILE A 17 -1.23 0.86 5.89
N GLY A 18 0.03 1.19 6.17
CA GLY A 18 1.10 0.20 6.25
C GLY A 18 0.94 -0.79 7.40
N GLY A 19 0.45 -0.34 8.56
CA GLY A 19 0.12 -1.21 9.68
C GLY A 19 -1.07 -2.13 9.37
N GLY A 20 -2.10 -1.59 8.71
CA GLY A 20 -3.23 -2.38 8.23
C GLY A 20 -2.81 -3.46 7.23
N PHE A 21 -1.95 -3.12 6.28
CA PHE A 21 -1.40 -4.10 5.33
C PHE A 21 -0.49 -5.13 6.00
N ALA A 22 0.33 -4.72 6.99
CA ALA A 22 1.17 -5.66 7.72
C ALA A 22 0.33 -6.74 8.40
N ALA A 23 -0.72 -6.35 9.12
CA ALA A 23 -1.65 -7.28 9.74
C ALA A 23 -2.40 -8.15 8.70
N TYR A 24 -2.85 -7.53 7.60
CA TYR A 24 -3.56 -8.24 6.53
C TYR A 24 -2.73 -9.34 5.88
N PHE A 25 -1.54 -9.01 5.43
CA PHE A 25 -0.70 -10.00 4.72
C PHE A 25 -0.14 -11.06 5.68
N ALA A 26 0.10 -10.72 6.95
CA ALA A 26 0.45 -11.69 7.98
C ALA A 26 -0.72 -12.65 8.26
N LEU A 27 -1.98 -12.16 8.31
CA LEU A 27 -3.19 -12.99 8.38
C LEU A 27 -3.28 -13.96 7.19
N LYS A 28 -2.87 -13.51 5.99
CA LYS A 28 -2.85 -14.34 4.77
C LYS A 28 -1.65 -15.31 4.72
N GLY A 29 -0.83 -15.35 5.76
CA GLY A 29 0.24 -16.33 5.94
C GLY A 29 1.62 -15.88 5.48
N LEU A 30 1.78 -14.68 4.96
CA LEU A 30 3.10 -14.12 4.60
C LEU A 30 3.88 -13.71 5.84
N ASN A 31 5.22 -13.82 5.76
CA ASN A 31 6.09 -13.08 6.67
C ASN A 31 6.16 -11.62 6.21
N VAL A 32 6.12 -10.70 7.15
CA VAL A 32 6.06 -9.26 6.86
C VAL A 32 7.18 -8.54 7.59
N ASN A 33 8.15 -8.03 6.85
CA ASN A 33 9.16 -7.13 7.38
C ASN A 33 8.61 -5.70 7.33
N VAL A 34 8.61 -5.01 8.46
CA VAL A 34 8.13 -3.63 8.56
C VAL A 34 9.32 -2.73 8.85
N TYR A 35 9.72 -1.94 7.87
CA TYR A 35 10.77 -0.95 8.05
C TYR A 35 10.18 0.37 8.56
N VAL A 36 10.78 0.90 9.61
CA VAL A 36 10.50 2.23 10.15
C VAL A 36 11.79 2.99 10.42
N ARG A 37 11.79 4.31 10.27
CA ARG A 37 13.01 5.13 10.28
C ARG A 37 13.69 5.32 11.65
N SER A 38 13.02 4.99 12.74
CA SER A 38 13.53 5.19 14.12
C SER A 38 12.77 4.34 15.13
N GLU A 39 13.35 4.14 16.32
CA GLU A 39 12.68 3.45 17.42
C GLU A 39 11.36 4.17 17.83
N ALA A 40 11.35 5.50 17.86
CA ALA A 40 10.13 6.25 18.12
C ALA A 40 9.04 5.99 17.03
N SER A 41 9.43 5.71 15.79
CA SER A 41 8.50 5.31 14.73
C SER A 41 8.03 3.87 14.90
N LYS A 42 8.86 3.00 15.49
CA LYS A 42 8.50 1.62 15.83
C LYS A 42 7.39 1.60 16.89
N GLU A 43 7.55 2.39 17.96
CA GLU A 43 6.51 2.53 18.98
C GLU A 43 5.19 3.03 18.40
N ARG A 44 5.23 4.04 17.52
CA ARG A 44 4.04 4.55 16.85
C ARG A 44 3.40 3.54 15.88
N ALA A 45 4.16 2.60 15.32
CA ALA A 45 3.65 1.58 14.42
C ALA A 45 2.80 0.53 15.14
N LEU A 46 3.12 0.21 16.41
CA LEU A 46 2.47 -0.85 17.16
C LEU A 46 0.94 -0.74 17.19
N PRO A 47 0.31 0.40 17.57
CA PRO A 47 -1.14 0.50 17.60
C PRO A 47 -1.78 0.39 16.20
N HIS A 48 -1.07 0.80 15.13
CA HIS A 48 -1.56 0.67 13.75
C HIS A 48 -1.57 -0.77 13.24
N ILE A 49 -0.78 -1.65 13.83
CA ILE A 49 -0.76 -3.09 13.56
C ILE A 49 -1.73 -3.81 14.50
N GLN A 50 -1.71 -3.45 15.79
CA GLN A 50 -2.54 -4.09 16.80
C GLN A 50 -4.04 -3.89 16.56
N GLY A 51 -4.48 -2.68 16.22
CA GLY A 51 -5.90 -2.39 15.99
C GLY A 51 -6.57 -3.30 14.94
N PRO A 52 -5.98 -3.50 13.75
CA PRO A 52 -6.44 -4.52 12.80
C PRO A 52 -6.49 -5.93 13.37
N ILE A 53 -5.46 -6.36 14.11
CA ILE A 53 -5.40 -7.68 14.75
C ILE A 53 -6.55 -7.84 15.76
N ASP A 54 -6.76 -6.85 16.62
CA ASP A 54 -7.85 -6.83 17.58
C ASP A 54 -9.22 -6.92 16.89
N THR A 55 -9.35 -6.24 15.75
CA THR A 55 -10.55 -6.31 14.91
C THR A 55 -10.79 -7.74 14.42
N TYR A 56 -9.76 -8.43 13.92
CA TYR A 56 -9.87 -9.81 13.47
C TYR A 56 -10.29 -10.77 14.59
N VAL A 57 -9.72 -10.62 15.79
CA VAL A 57 -10.10 -11.41 16.97
C VAL A 57 -11.52 -11.09 17.39
N LYS A 58 -11.87 -9.81 17.51
CA LYS A 58 -13.20 -9.36 17.93
C LYS A 58 -14.34 -9.92 17.07
N TYR A 59 -14.11 -10.02 15.76
CA TYR A 59 -15.11 -10.52 14.80
C TYR A 59 -14.96 -12.01 14.48
N GLY A 60 -14.12 -12.75 15.22
CA GLY A 60 -13.98 -14.20 15.09
C GLY A 60 -13.35 -14.63 13.76
N ILE A 61 -12.58 -13.76 13.11
CA ILE A 61 -11.83 -14.11 11.90
C ILE A 61 -10.64 -15.01 12.26
N ILE A 62 -10.07 -14.79 13.45
CA ILE A 62 -9.04 -15.63 14.07
C ILE A 62 -9.33 -15.73 15.58
N ASP A 63 -8.85 -16.81 16.19
CA ASP A 63 -9.00 -17.04 17.63
C ASP A 63 -7.87 -16.41 18.45
N ASP A 64 -6.69 -16.23 17.84
CA ASP A 64 -5.47 -15.78 18.52
C ASP A 64 -4.65 -14.82 17.64
N GLY A 65 -4.59 -13.56 18.05
CA GLY A 65 -3.84 -12.50 17.38
C GLY A 65 -2.33 -12.71 17.39
N GLN A 66 -1.78 -13.49 18.33
CA GLN A 66 -0.34 -13.77 18.39
C GLN A 66 0.17 -14.45 17.13
N LYS A 67 -0.64 -15.30 16.50
CA LYS A 67 -0.29 -15.96 15.22
C LYS A 67 0.01 -14.99 14.09
N ILE A 68 -0.61 -13.79 14.11
CA ILE A 68 -0.30 -12.72 13.15
C ILE A 68 1.00 -12.03 13.56
N TRP A 69 1.17 -11.70 14.85
CA TRP A 69 2.38 -11.07 15.35
C TRP A 69 3.64 -11.91 15.08
N ASP A 70 3.55 -13.23 15.20
CA ASP A 70 4.69 -14.16 14.94
C ASP A 70 5.22 -14.08 13.49
N LYS A 71 4.46 -13.47 12.59
CA LYS A 71 4.84 -13.27 11.19
C LYS A 71 5.32 -11.85 10.88
N ILE A 72 5.25 -10.92 11.85
CA ILE A 72 5.59 -9.52 11.65
C ILE A 72 6.91 -9.20 12.37
N LYS A 73 7.87 -8.68 11.62
CA LYS A 73 9.14 -8.21 12.13
C LYS A 73 9.28 -6.72 11.88
N ILE A 74 9.35 -5.91 12.95
CA ILE A 74 9.54 -4.47 12.83
C ILE A 74 11.01 -4.16 13.07
N THR A 75 11.64 -3.46 12.13
CA THR A 75 13.07 -3.11 12.20
C THR A 75 13.33 -1.68 11.75
N THR A 76 14.43 -1.11 12.25
CA THR A 76 14.97 0.18 11.81
C THR A 76 16.17 0.01 10.86
N ASP A 77 16.58 -1.24 10.61
CA ASP A 77 17.63 -1.58 9.66
C ASP A 77 17.03 -1.88 8.27
N PRO A 78 17.30 -1.05 7.24
CA PRO A 78 16.78 -1.29 5.91
C PRO A 78 17.37 -2.56 5.26
N ALA A 79 18.61 -2.94 5.60
CA ALA A 79 19.18 -4.18 5.07
C ALA A 79 18.41 -5.41 5.57
N GLU A 80 18.04 -5.41 6.86
CA GLU A 80 17.23 -6.47 7.46
C GLU A 80 15.80 -6.51 6.87
N ALA A 81 15.23 -5.33 6.56
CA ALA A 81 13.89 -5.25 6.02
C ALA A 81 13.77 -5.72 4.57
N PHE A 82 14.75 -5.38 3.73
CA PHE A 82 14.58 -5.46 2.27
C PHE A 82 15.44 -6.51 1.58
N THR A 83 16.54 -7.01 2.19
CA THR A 83 17.40 -8.00 1.52
C THR A 83 16.63 -9.30 1.26
N GLY A 84 16.62 -9.72 -0.01
CA GLY A 84 15.92 -10.93 -0.47
C GLY A 84 14.40 -10.82 -0.52
N VAL A 85 13.84 -9.63 -0.37
CA VAL A 85 12.40 -9.36 -0.50
C VAL A 85 12.09 -8.95 -1.94
N TYR A 86 11.06 -9.55 -2.51
CA TYR A 86 10.66 -9.33 -3.91
C TYR A 86 9.39 -8.50 -4.09
N PHE A 87 8.71 -8.16 -3.01
CA PHE A 87 7.53 -7.29 -3.05
C PHE A 87 7.53 -6.34 -1.85
N VAL A 88 7.52 -5.05 -2.11
CA VAL A 88 7.46 -4.02 -1.08
C VAL A 88 6.25 -3.14 -1.30
N GLN A 89 5.47 -2.91 -0.22
CA GLN A 89 4.45 -1.88 -0.18
C GLN A 89 5.02 -0.64 0.50
N GLU A 90 5.16 0.45 -0.24
CA GLU A 90 5.62 1.75 0.27
C GLU A 90 4.42 2.53 0.79
N ASN A 91 4.45 2.90 2.09
CA ASN A 91 3.36 3.56 2.81
C ASN A 91 3.84 4.84 3.52
N GLY A 92 4.81 5.52 2.95
CA GLY A 92 5.34 6.75 3.50
C GLY A 92 4.48 7.99 3.20
N ALA A 93 5.01 9.15 3.57
CA ALA A 93 4.31 10.41 3.39
C ALA A 93 4.05 10.74 1.90
N GLU A 94 2.95 11.45 1.64
CA GLU A 94 2.56 11.91 0.30
C GLU A 94 3.34 13.18 -0.08
N ASN A 95 4.67 13.03 -0.17
CA ASN A 95 5.61 14.07 -0.56
C ASN A 95 6.61 13.48 -1.55
N LEU A 96 6.74 14.09 -2.72
CA LEU A 96 7.52 13.54 -3.83
C LEU A 96 9.01 13.36 -3.50
N GLU A 97 9.63 14.35 -2.86
CA GLU A 97 11.05 14.27 -2.48
C GLU A 97 11.28 13.12 -1.49
N GLN A 98 10.39 12.96 -0.50
CA GLN A 98 10.46 11.84 0.42
C GLN A 98 10.26 10.50 -0.29
N LYS A 99 9.36 10.43 -1.29
CA LYS A 99 9.18 9.19 -2.08
C LYS A 99 10.43 8.83 -2.87
N HIS A 100 11.12 9.80 -3.47
CA HIS A 100 12.42 9.56 -4.10
C HIS A 100 13.46 9.01 -3.11
N GLN A 101 13.55 9.60 -1.92
CA GLN A 101 14.43 9.10 -0.86
C GLN A 101 14.07 7.67 -0.42
N MET A 102 12.78 7.36 -0.28
CA MET A 102 12.31 6.01 0.08
C MET A 102 12.66 4.99 -1.00
N VAL A 103 12.42 5.32 -2.27
CA VAL A 103 12.79 4.48 -3.41
C VAL A 103 14.29 4.24 -3.42
N ALA A 104 15.10 5.29 -3.26
CA ALA A 104 16.56 5.18 -3.23
C ALA A 104 17.07 4.28 -2.08
N VAL A 105 16.44 4.33 -0.90
CA VAL A 105 16.76 3.42 0.21
C VAL A 105 16.40 1.98 -0.13
N MET A 106 15.21 1.73 -0.66
CA MET A 106 14.76 0.39 -1.04
C MET A 106 15.67 -0.23 -2.11
N GLU A 107 16.05 0.54 -3.13
CA GLU A 107 16.90 0.09 -4.24
C GLU A 107 18.33 -0.30 -3.84
N GLN A 108 18.80 0.09 -2.64
CA GLN A 108 20.11 -0.32 -2.13
C GLN A 108 20.15 -1.78 -1.68
N TYR A 109 19.00 -2.34 -1.30
CA TYR A 109 18.94 -3.64 -0.63
C TYR A 109 18.02 -4.65 -1.33
N LEU A 110 17.05 -4.17 -2.13
CA LEU A 110 16.14 -5.03 -2.87
C LEU A 110 16.82 -5.71 -4.06
N PRO A 111 16.46 -6.96 -4.40
CA PRO A 111 16.77 -7.55 -5.69
C PRO A 111 16.31 -6.65 -6.85
N GLU A 112 17.04 -6.66 -7.98
CA GLU A 112 16.73 -5.81 -9.13
C GLU A 112 15.35 -6.07 -9.75
N ASP A 113 14.84 -7.31 -9.63
CA ASP A 113 13.53 -7.72 -10.13
C ASP A 113 12.41 -7.64 -9.06
N ALA A 114 12.68 -7.03 -7.90
CA ALA A 114 11.66 -6.82 -6.86
C ALA A 114 10.68 -5.71 -7.26
N ILE A 115 9.41 -5.88 -6.95
CA ILE A 115 8.35 -4.91 -7.20
C ILE A 115 8.27 -3.91 -6.04
N ILE A 116 8.27 -2.63 -6.36
CA ILE A 116 7.98 -1.54 -5.43
C ILE A 116 6.59 -0.99 -5.76
N ALA A 117 5.62 -1.24 -4.88
CA ALA A 117 4.26 -0.75 -4.98
C ALA A 117 4.05 0.42 -4.01
N SER A 118 3.84 1.63 -4.52
CA SER A 118 3.53 2.79 -3.67
C SER A 118 2.05 2.84 -3.32
N SER A 119 1.72 3.10 -2.07
CA SER A 119 0.35 3.37 -1.61
C SER A 119 -0.11 4.81 -1.90
N SER A 120 0.61 5.56 -2.71
CA SER A 120 0.25 6.94 -3.07
C SER A 120 -1.18 7.02 -3.60
N SER A 121 -1.94 7.99 -3.09
CA SER A 121 -3.32 8.28 -3.51
C SER A 121 -3.42 9.35 -4.60
N GLY A 122 -2.33 10.10 -4.83
CA GLY A 122 -2.36 11.25 -5.73
C GLY A 122 -1.14 11.44 -6.59
N THR A 123 0.05 11.01 -6.12
CA THR A 123 1.30 11.20 -6.88
C THR A 123 1.42 10.17 -8.00
N PRO A 124 1.56 10.60 -9.26
CA PRO A 124 1.74 9.70 -10.40
C PRO A 124 3.00 8.84 -10.26
N VAL A 125 2.92 7.58 -10.72
CA VAL A 125 4.06 6.63 -10.73
C VAL A 125 5.25 7.21 -11.49
N THR A 126 4.99 7.82 -12.66
CA THR A 126 6.02 8.47 -13.49
C THR A 126 6.85 9.47 -12.70
N LYS A 127 6.22 10.23 -11.78
CA LYS A 127 6.93 11.16 -10.89
C LYS A 127 7.67 10.43 -9.77
N ILE A 128 7.05 9.44 -9.13
CA ILE A 128 7.69 8.66 -8.07
C ILE A 128 8.96 7.95 -8.59
N ALA A 129 8.89 7.42 -9.81
CA ALA A 129 9.97 6.67 -10.43
C ALA A 129 11.00 7.54 -11.18
N SER A 130 10.84 8.87 -11.21
CA SER A 130 11.67 9.74 -12.07
C SER A 130 13.16 9.75 -11.70
N GLU A 131 13.50 9.50 -10.43
CA GLU A 131 14.88 9.44 -9.93
C GLU A 131 15.33 8.02 -9.59
N ALA A 132 14.50 7.02 -9.85
CA ALA A 132 14.81 5.62 -9.57
C ALA A 132 15.87 5.06 -10.53
N LYS A 133 16.69 4.15 -10.03
CA LYS A 133 17.66 3.38 -10.86
C LYS A 133 16.91 2.37 -11.74
N HIS A 134 15.85 1.77 -11.21
CA HIS A 134 15.03 0.75 -11.84
C HIS A 134 13.56 1.16 -11.88
N PRO A 135 13.21 2.20 -12.69
CA PRO A 135 11.84 2.72 -12.77
C PRO A 135 10.86 1.71 -13.35
N GLU A 136 11.32 0.70 -14.09
CA GLU A 136 10.52 -0.33 -14.74
C GLU A 136 9.78 -1.24 -13.76
N ARG A 137 10.23 -1.31 -12.51
CA ARG A 137 9.67 -2.17 -11.44
C ARG A 137 8.79 -1.43 -10.42
N ILE A 138 8.55 -0.13 -10.65
CA ILE A 138 7.79 0.72 -9.73
C ILE A 138 6.36 0.89 -10.25
N ILE A 139 5.41 0.68 -9.35
CA ILE A 139 3.97 0.87 -9.60
C ILE A 139 3.35 1.67 -8.46
N VAL A 140 2.14 2.13 -8.67
CA VAL A 140 1.21 2.40 -7.57
C VAL A 140 0.34 1.17 -7.35
N GLY A 141 0.20 0.76 -6.08
CA GLY A 141 -0.77 -0.19 -5.57
C GLY A 141 -1.58 0.53 -4.51
N HIS A 142 -2.58 1.32 -4.93
CA HIS A 142 -3.34 2.23 -4.09
C HIS A 142 -4.46 1.50 -3.34
N PRO A 143 -4.34 1.30 -2.01
CA PRO A 143 -5.38 0.70 -1.21
C PRO A 143 -6.46 1.72 -0.82
N PHE A 144 -7.56 1.19 -0.31
CA PHE A 144 -8.59 1.99 0.36
C PHE A 144 -8.58 1.71 1.87
N ASN A 145 -8.79 2.76 2.64
CA ASN A 145 -8.80 2.67 4.10
C ASN A 145 -10.18 2.22 4.62
N PRO A 146 -10.28 1.22 5.49
CA PRO A 146 -9.18 0.45 6.12
C PRO A 146 -8.59 -0.64 5.19
N ALA A 147 -7.27 -0.59 4.97
CA ALA A 147 -6.58 -1.49 4.03
C ALA A 147 -6.68 -2.98 4.43
N TYR A 148 -6.91 -3.26 5.70
CA TYR A 148 -7.06 -4.62 6.23
C TYR A 148 -8.49 -5.19 6.10
N LEU A 149 -9.49 -4.38 5.71
CA LEU A 149 -10.87 -4.80 5.48
C LEU A 149 -11.28 -4.68 4.01
N LEU A 150 -10.93 -3.56 3.37
CA LEU A 150 -11.36 -3.30 2.00
C LEU A 150 -10.49 -4.08 0.99
N PRO A 151 -11.10 -4.88 0.12
CA PRO A 151 -10.36 -5.66 -0.86
C PRO A 151 -9.87 -4.84 -2.05
N LEU A 152 -10.54 -3.73 -2.37
CA LEU A 152 -10.20 -2.92 -3.54
C LEU A 152 -8.78 -2.38 -3.47
N ILE A 153 -8.04 -2.55 -4.56
CA ILE A 153 -6.72 -1.93 -4.77
C ILE A 153 -6.60 -1.48 -6.22
N GLU A 154 -6.24 -0.23 -6.44
CA GLU A 154 -5.98 0.29 -7.77
C GLU A 154 -4.50 0.10 -8.12
N ILE A 155 -4.22 -0.48 -9.28
CA ILE A 155 -2.86 -0.70 -9.77
C ILE A 155 -2.63 0.19 -10.99
N CYS A 156 -1.55 0.95 -10.95
CA CYS A 156 -1.16 1.81 -12.07
C CYS A 156 0.35 1.71 -12.31
N GLY A 157 0.75 1.52 -13.55
CA GLY A 157 2.14 1.73 -14.00
C GLY A 157 2.36 3.17 -14.47
N GLY A 158 3.60 3.63 -14.45
CA GLY A 158 4.04 4.88 -15.07
C GLY A 158 4.59 4.67 -16.48
N GLU A 159 5.14 5.73 -17.08
CA GLU A 159 5.67 5.70 -18.45
C GLU A 159 6.78 4.68 -18.68
N LYS A 160 7.60 4.41 -17.66
CA LYS A 160 8.74 3.47 -17.72
C LYS A 160 8.44 2.11 -17.08
N THR A 161 7.26 1.92 -16.49
CA THR A 161 6.91 0.66 -15.83
C THR A 161 6.76 -0.46 -16.86
N ASP A 162 7.41 -1.60 -16.61
CA ASP A 162 7.22 -2.80 -17.42
C ASP A 162 5.77 -3.33 -17.22
N PRO A 163 5.01 -3.53 -18.30
CA PRO A 163 3.67 -4.12 -18.22
C PRO A 163 3.63 -5.48 -17.50
N ALA A 164 4.72 -6.27 -17.58
CA ALA A 164 4.83 -7.53 -16.86
C ALA A 164 4.83 -7.35 -15.33
N VAL A 165 5.40 -6.24 -14.84
CA VAL A 165 5.39 -5.88 -13.41
C VAL A 165 3.98 -5.54 -12.93
N VAL A 166 3.21 -4.81 -13.75
CA VAL A 166 1.79 -4.51 -13.45
C VAL A 166 0.97 -5.78 -13.34
N GLU A 167 1.16 -6.72 -14.28
CA GLU A 167 0.44 -8.00 -14.26
C GLU A 167 0.88 -8.88 -13.09
N ALA A 168 2.18 -8.95 -12.80
CA ALA A 168 2.70 -9.68 -11.64
C ALA A 168 2.12 -9.14 -10.31
N ALA A 169 2.04 -7.81 -10.17
CA ALA A 169 1.41 -7.19 -9.02
C ALA A 169 -0.10 -7.49 -8.93
N ARG A 170 -0.80 -7.49 -10.08
CA ARG A 170 -2.21 -7.88 -10.15
C ARG A 170 -2.42 -9.31 -9.65
N GLU A 171 -1.59 -10.25 -10.14
CA GLU A 171 -1.65 -11.63 -9.68
C GLU A 171 -1.33 -11.74 -8.19
N PHE A 172 -0.29 -11.05 -7.71
CA PHE A 172 0.08 -11.04 -6.30
C PHE A 172 -1.09 -10.60 -5.41
N TYR A 173 -1.68 -9.44 -5.66
CA TYR A 173 -2.79 -8.95 -4.85
C TYR A 173 -4.01 -9.88 -4.90
N LYS A 174 -4.31 -10.43 -6.08
CA LYS A 174 -5.43 -11.38 -6.24
C LYS A 174 -5.22 -12.68 -5.46
N MET A 175 -3.99 -13.18 -5.39
CA MET A 175 -3.66 -14.40 -4.60
C MET A 175 -3.96 -14.22 -3.11
N TYR A 176 -3.91 -12.99 -2.62
CA TYR A 176 -4.18 -12.65 -1.23
C TYR A 176 -5.53 -11.95 -1.04
N ASP A 177 -6.53 -12.32 -1.88
CA ASP A 177 -7.95 -11.90 -1.79
C ASP A 177 -8.17 -10.38 -1.89
N LYS A 178 -7.24 -9.63 -2.51
CA LYS A 178 -7.54 -8.27 -2.95
C LYS A 178 -8.29 -8.30 -4.29
N ALA A 179 -9.06 -7.25 -4.54
CA ALA A 179 -9.76 -7.01 -5.80
C ALA A 179 -9.01 -5.94 -6.62
N PRO A 180 -7.97 -6.33 -7.39
CA PRO A 180 -7.16 -5.38 -8.13
C PRO A 180 -7.92 -4.79 -9.32
N CYS A 181 -7.92 -3.45 -9.40
CA CYS A 181 -8.40 -2.68 -10.53
C CYS A 181 -7.19 -2.08 -11.25
N VAL A 182 -6.88 -2.56 -12.45
CA VAL A 182 -5.71 -2.08 -13.21
C VAL A 182 -6.11 -0.90 -14.09
N LEU A 183 -5.43 0.23 -13.91
CA LEU A 183 -5.60 1.40 -14.76
C LEU A 183 -4.85 1.20 -16.08
N LYS A 184 -5.53 1.46 -17.19
CA LYS A 184 -4.93 1.39 -18.53
C LYS A 184 -4.02 2.58 -18.84
N LYS A 185 -4.16 3.67 -18.09
CA LYS A 185 -3.40 4.91 -18.27
C LYS A 185 -3.28 5.63 -16.93
N GLU A 186 -2.09 6.16 -16.66
CA GLU A 186 -1.84 7.00 -15.50
C GLU A 186 -2.71 8.26 -15.52
N LYS A 187 -3.32 8.56 -14.38
CA LYS A 187 -4.14 9.76 -14.18
C LYS A 187 -4.11 10.18 -12.72
N ASN A 188 -3.93 11.47 -12.46
CA ASN A 188 -3.97 12.01 -11.10
C ASN A 188 -5.30 11.66 -10.41
N GLY A 189 -5.24 11.12 -9.18
CA GLY A 189 -6.40 10.70 -8.39
C GLY A 189 -7.02 9.38 -8.85
N PHE A 190 -6.39 8.68 -9.79
CA PHE A 190 -6.78 7.36 -10.30
C PHE A 190 -8.26 7.30 -10.70
N ILE A 191 -9.00 6.25 -10.37
CA ILE A 191 -10.43 6.11 -10.68
C ILE A 191 -11.28 6.58 -9.51
N ALA A 192 -11.08 5.96 -8.32
CA ALA A 192 -11.99 6.14 -7.20
C ALA A 192 -11.97 7.57 -6.64
N ASN A 193 -10.80 8.16 -6.41
CA ASN A 193 -10.72 9.54 -5.95
C ASN A 193 -11.38 10.51 -6.94
N ARG A 194 -11.23 10.27 -8.23
CA ARG A 194 -11.86 11.10 -9.26
C ARG A 194 -13.38 10.99 -9.25
N LEU A 195 -13.91 9.77 -9.09
CA LEU A 195 -15.36 9.56 -8.98
C LEU A 195 -15.91 10.18 -7.69
N MET A 196 -15.22 9.99 -6.57
CA MET A 196 -15.58 10.60 -5.28
C MET A 196 -15.59 12.14 -5.37
N HIS A 197 -14.58 12.75 -5.97
CA HIS A 197 -14.55 14.20 -6.16
C HIS A 197 -15.63 14.71 -7.12
N ALA A 198 -16.05 13.90 -8.09
CA ALA A 198 -17.17 14.24 -8.97
C ALA A 198 -18.49 14.24 -8.20
N LEU A 199 -18.69 13.24 -7.32
CA LEU A 199 -19.85 13.14 -6.44
C LEU A 199 -19.90 14.34 -5.47
N TRP A 200 -18.81 14.61 -4.76
CA TRP A 200 -18.74 15.74 -3.82
C TRP A 200 -19.05 17.09 -4.49
N ARG A 201 -18.60 17.30 -5.72
CA ARG A 201 -18.95 18.55 -6.44
C ARG A 201 -20.46 18.69 -6.65
N GLU A 202 -21.13 17.59 -6.97
CA GLU A 202 -22.59 17.59 -7.16
C GLU A 202 -23.31 17.76 -5.83
N GLU A 203 -22.89 17.10 -4.76
CA GLU A 203 -23.44 17.28 -3.41
C GLU A 203 -23.34 18.74 -2.95
N ILE A 204 -22.16 19.36 -3.13
CA ILE A 204 -21.95 20.78 -2.81
C ILE A 204 -22.87 21.68 -3.65
N ALA A 205 -23.06 21.38 -4.94
CA ALA A 205 -23.95 22.15 -5.81
C ALA A 205 -25.40 22.09 -5.31
N LEU A 206 -25.92 20.88 -5.02
CA LEU A 206 -27.27 20.69 -4.51
C LEU A 206 -27.53 21.46 -3.19
N VAL A 207 -26.55 21.44 -2.28
CA VAL A 207 -26.66 22.16 -1.02
C VAL A 207 -26.60 23.69 -1.24
N THR A 208 -25.70 24.17 -2.10
CA THR A 208 -25.59 25.63 -2.38
C THR A 208 -26.78 26.18 -3.15
N GLU A 209 -27.43 25.39 -3.97
CA GLU A 209 -28.67 25.73 -4.68
C GLU A 209 -29.91 25.64 -3.79
N GLY A 210 -29.76 25.16 -2.56
CA GLY A 210 -30.88 25.03 -1.59
C GLY A 210 -31.82 23.87 -1.87
N VAL A 211 -31.37 22.89 -2.66
CA VAL A 211 -32.18 21.69 -2.99
C VAL A 211 -32.32 20.77 -1.76
N CYS A 212 -31.26 20.66 -0.96
CA CYS A 212 -31.23 19.85 0.26
C CYS A 212 -30.27 20.44 1.31
N SER A 213 -30.35 19.95 2.54
CA SER A 213 -29.34 20.24 3.55
C SER A 213 -28.08 19.39 3.36
N MET A 214 -26.95 19.75 3.97
CA MET A 214 -25.74 18.94 3.98
C MET A 214 -26.01 17.54 4.58
N ALA A 215 -26.81 17.47 5.63
CA ALA A 215 -27.16 16.20 6.29
C ALA A 215 -28.06 15.30 5.42
N ASP A 216 -28.84 15.87 4.51
CA ASP A 216 -29.67 15.08 3.57
C ASP A 216 -28.88 14.61 2.36
N ALA A 217 -27.78 15.32 2.01
CA ALA A 217 -26.92 14.98 0.90
C ALA A 217 -25.92 13.84 1.27
N ASP A 218 -25.47 13.79 2.54
CA ASP A 218 -24.53 12.80 3.09
C ASP A 218 -25.21 11.43 3.34
#